data_828696f6eecefeb0fcc45d9031172aac
#
_entry.id   828696f6eecefeb0fcc45d9031172aac
#
_cell.length_a   1.000
_cell.length_b   1.000
_cell.length_c   1.000
_cell.angle_alpha   90.00
_cell.angle_beta   90.00
_cell.angle_gamma   90.00
#
_symmetry.space_group_name_H-M   'P 1'
#
loop_
_entity.id
_entity.type
_entity.pdbx_description
1 polymer ?
#
loop_
_entity_poly.entity_id
_entity_poly.type
_entity_poly.pdbx_seq_one_letter_code
_entity_poly.pdbx_strand_id
1 'polypeptide(L)'
;MQATSTRGVVFIHSSPRALCPHVEWAAGRALGRAVNFDWAEQPVLRGAKRAEFVWEGPQGTGAALASALRGWEHLRYEIAEDASPGSDGGR
;
A
#
# COMPACT_ATOMS: atom_id res chain seq x y z
N MET A 1 3.82 1.08 -27.58
CA MET A 1 4.51 1.38 -26.44
C MET A 1 4.01 0.65 -25.26
N GLN A 2 4.90 0.18 -24.44
CA GLN A 2 4.54 -0.54 -23.34
C GLN A 2 4.60 0.25 -22.10
N ALA A 3 3.67 0.08 -21.20
CA ALA A 3 3.71 0.71 -19.92
C ALA A 3 4.86 0.15 -19.13
N THR A 4 5.56 0.98 -18.44
CA THR A 4 6.64 0.52 -17.60
C THR A 4 6.05 0.00 -16.31
N SER A 5 6.37 -1.24 -15.99
CA SER A 5 5.92 -1.86 -14.78
C SER A 5 6.92 -1.62 -13.68
N THR A 6 6.45 -1.43 -12.50
CA THR A 6 7.31 -1.26 -11.34
C THR A 6 6.71 -2.04 -10.19
N ARG A 7 7.36 -2.03 -9.06
CA ARG A 7 6.84 -2.69 -7.88
C ARG A 7 7.22 -1.92 -6.64
N GLY A 8 6.60 -2.28 -5.58
CA GLY A 8 6.86 -1.61 -4.32
C GLY A 8 6.21 -2.35 -3.18
N VAL A 9 6.11 -1.69 -2.06
CA VAL A 9 5.58 -2.28 -0.84
C VAL A 9 4.66 -1.29 -0.17
N VAL A 10 3.55 -1.78 0.35
CA VAL A 10 2.72 -1.03 1.27
C VAL A 10 3.06 -1.54 2.66
N PHE A 11 3.45 -0.63 3.54
CA PHE A 11 3.67 -0.97 4.94
C PHE A 11 2.52 -0.36 5.72
N ILE A 12 1.71 -1.19 6.34
CA ILE A 12 0.70 -0.70 7.27
C ILE A 12 1.30 -0.89 8.65
N HIS A 13 1.69 0.19 9.26
CA HIS A 13 2.32 0.13 10.56
C HIS A 13 1.28 -0.05 11.66
N SER A 14 0.11 0.52 11.46
CA SER A 14 -0.95 0.40 12.44
C SER A 14 -2.29 0.71 11.80
N SER A 15 -3.23 -0.20 11.91
CA SER A 15 -4.59 -0.01 11.43
C SER A 15 -5.54 -0.54 12.49
N PRO A 16 -6.56 0.23 12.88
CA PRO A 16 -7.59 -0.32 13.74
C PRO A 16 -8.17 -1.56 13.08
N ARG A 17 -8.47 -2.57 13.89
CA ARG A 17 -8.96 -3.84 13.37
C ARG A 17 -10.16 -3.65 12.44
N ALA A 18 -11.10 -2.81 12.83
CA ALA A 18 -12.30 -2.60 12.05
C ALA A 18 -12.02 -1.97 10.70
N LEU A 19 -10.87 -1.30 10.55
CA LEU A 19 -10.54 -0.64 9.31
C LEU A 19 -9.86 -1.56 8.31
N CYS A 20 -9.34 -2.69 8.77
CA CYS A 20 -8.55 -3.58 7.89
C CYS A 20 -9.26 -3.96 6.58
N PRO A 21 -10.54 -4.37 6.58
CA PRO A 21 -11.19 -4.69 5.31
C PRO A 21 -11.29 -3.47 4.40
N HIS A 22 -11.46 -2.29 4.96
CA HIS A 22 -11.56 -1.07 4.16
C HIS A 22 -10.22 -0.71 3.54
N VAL A 23 -9.13 -0.97 4.25
CA VAL A 23 -7.78 -0.74 3.73
C VAL A 23 -7.53 -1.67 2.55
N GLU A 24 -7.90 -2.93 2.68
CA GLU A 24 -7.75 -3.90 1.59
C GLU A 24 -8.57 -3.48 0.38
N TRP A 25 -9.79 -3.04 0.60
CA TRP A 25 -10.67 -2.63 -0.48
C TRP A 25 -10.08 -1.42 -1.22
N ALA A 26 -9.60 -0.43 -0.48
CA ALA A 26 -9.03 0.77 -1.09
C ALA A 26 -7.76 0.45 -1.85
N ALA A 27 -6.92 -0.40 -1.30
CA ALA A 27 -5.69 -0.80 -1.98
C ALA A 27 -6.03 -1.59 -3.24
N GLY A 28 -7.03 -2.45 -3.17
CA GLY A 28 -7.47 -3.22 -4.32
C GLY A 28 -7.97 -2.35 -5.44
N ARG A 29 -8.70 -1.30 -5.10
CA ARG A 29 -9.16 -0.36 -6.13
C ARG A 29 -7.99 0.33 -6.80
N ALA A 30 -6.99 0.73 -6.04
CA ALA A 30 -5.81 1.38 -6.62
C ALA A 30 -5.01 0.43 -7.48
N LEU A 31 -4.98 -0.86 -7.12
CA LEU A 31 -4.22 -1.85 -7.86
C LEU A 31 -5.02 -2.50 -8.99
N GLY A 32 -6.32 -2.29 -9.01
CA GLY A 32 -7.18 -2.85 -10.05
C GLY A 32 -7.49 -4.32 -9.85
N ARG A 33 -7.34 -4.83 -8.65
CA ARG A 33 -7.63 -6.23 -8.34
C ARG A 33 -7.88 -6.40 -6.86
N ALA A 34 -8.54 -7.47 -6.51
CA ALA A 34 -8.77 -7.76 -5.10
C ALA A 34 -7.46 -8.15 -4.45
N VAL A 35 -7.24 -7.69 -3.25
CA VAL A 35 -6.04 -8.01 -2.51
C VAL A 35 -6.41 -8.39 -1.09
N ASN A 36 -5.60 -9.24 -0.49
CA ASN A 36 -5.74 -9.60 0.90
C ASN A 36 -4.39 -9.38 1.56
N PHE A 37 -4.37 -8.63 2.64
CA PHE A 37 -3.15 -8.38 3.37
C PHE A 37 -3.02 -9.47 4.44
N ASP A 38 -1.80 -9.76 4.79
CA ASP A 38 -1.53 -10.74 5.84
C ASP A 38 -1.39 -9.98 7.14
N TRP A 39 -2.49 -9.73 7.79
CA TRP A 39 -2.53 -8.90 8.98
C TRP A 39 -1.95 -9.62 10.19
N ALA A 40 -1.16 -8.90 10.96
CA ALA A 40 -0.61 -9.40 12.21
C ALA A 40 -0.90 -8.40 13.31
N GLU A 41 -0.81 -8.85 14.55
CA GLU A 41 -1.04 -7.96 15.68
C GLU A 41 0.06 -6.93 15.73
N GLN A 42 -0.30 -5.70 16.07
CA GLN A 42 0.67 -4.66 16.33
C GLN A 42 0.97 -4.67 17.82
N PRO A 43 2.16 -5.11 18.24
CA PRO A 43 2.41 -5.30 19.67
C PRO A 43 2.42 -4.02 20.49
N VAL A 44 2.66 -2.90 19.83
CA VAL A 44 2.77 -1.64 20.54
C VAL A 44 1.42 -1.02 20.81
N LEU A 45 0.43 -1.30 19.98
CA LEU A 45 -0.88 -0.67 20.11
C LEU A 45 -1.96 -1.72 20.11
N ARG A 46 -2.56 -1.93 21.27
CA ARG A 46 -3.58 -2.97 21.43
C ARG A 46 -4.75 -2.73 20.49
N GLY A 47 -5.24 -3.75 19.86
CA GLY A 47 -6.37 -3.66 18.95
C GLY A 47 -6.01 -3.21 17.55
N ALA A 48 -4.74 -2.97 17.30
CA ALA A 48 -4.30 -2.57 15.98
C ALA A 48 -3.63 -3.73 15.26
N LYS A 49 -3.60 -3.65 13.95
CA LYS A 49 -2.98 -4.65 13.09
C LYS A 49 -1.91 -4.00 12.24
N ARG A 50 -0.98 -4.80 11.78
CA ARG A 50 0.05 -4.34 10.86
C ARG A 50 0.17 -5.33 9.71
N ALA A 51 0.69 -4.89 8.60
CA ALA A 51 0.87 -5.75 7.42
C ALA A 51 1.89 -5.15 6.47
N GLU A 52 2.47 -6.00 5.66
CA GLU A 52 3.30 -5.56 4.53
C GLU A 52 2.74 -6.23 3.31
N PHE A 53 2.64 -5.52 2.22
CA PHE A 53 2.09 -6.08 0.99
C PHE A 53 2.93 -5.62 -0.19
N VAL A 54 3.51 -6.57 -0.90
CA VAL A 54 4.31 -6.28 -2.09
C VAL A 54 3.35 -6.19 -3.27
N TRP A 55 3.52 -5.17 -4.09
CA TRP A 55 2.64 -4.97 -5.24
C TRP A 55 3.46 -4.71 -6.50
N GLU A 56 2.80 -4.94 -7.65
CA GLU A 56 3.37 -4.61 -8.94
C GLU A 56 2.32 -3.86 -9.72
N GLY A 57 2.72 -2.95 -10.55
CA GLY A 57 1.78 -2.20 -11.36
C GLY A 57 2.50 -1.16 -12.19
N PRO A 58 1.76 -0.37 -12.91
CA PRO A 58 2.36 0.70 -13.70
C PRO A 58 3.06 1.73 -12.81
N GLN A 59 4.00 2.41 -13.41
CA GLN A 59 4.65 3.49 -12.72
C GLN A 59 3.60 4.48 -12.24
N GLY A 60 3.70 4.94 -11.02
CA GLY A 60 2.72 5.83 -10.41
C GLY A 60 1.71 5.12 -9.52
N THR A 61 1.74 3.79 -9.48
CA THR A 61 0.82 3.04 -8.65
C THR A 61 1.00 3.38 -7.16
N GLY A 62 2.23 3.65 -6.74
CA GLY A 62 2.47 4.02 -5.35
C GLY A 62 1.74 5.29 -4.96
N ALA A 63 1.71 6.27 -5.86
CA ALA A 63 0.97 7.52 -5.60
C ALA A 63 -0.52 7.25 -5.54
N ALA A 64 -1.03 6.36 -6.38
CA ALA A 64 -2.44 5.99 -6.35
C ALA A 64 -2.79 5.30 -5.05
N LEU A 65 -1.92 4.42 -4.56
CA LEU A 65 -2.13 3.76 -3.28
C LEU A 65 -2.13 4.78 -2.15
N ALA A 66 -1.18 5.70 -2.17
CA ALA A 66 -1.11 6.71 -1.12
C ALA A 66 -2.37 7.57 -1.10
N SER A 67 -2.87 7.93 -2.26
CA SER A 67 -4.11 8.69 -2.35
C SER A 67 -5.29 7.90 -1.83
N ALA A 68 -5.34 6.61 -2.14
CA ALA A 68 -6.45 5.76 -1.72
C ALA A 68 -6.50 5.59 -0.21
N LEU A 69 -5.34 5.61 0.44
CA LEU A 69 -5.28 5.38 1.88
C LEU A 69 -5.26 6.66 2.70
N ARG A 70 -5.12 7.79 2.03
CA ARG A 70 -5.08 9.04 2.74
C ARG A 70 -6.46 9.35 3.27
N GLY A 71 -6.56 9.99 4.37
CA GLY A 71 -7.84 10.40 4.90
C GLY A 71 -8.32 9.62 6.10
N TRP A 72 -7.72 8.47 6.36
CA TRP A 72 -8.09 7.72 7.54
C TRP A 72 -7.13 8.10 8.67
N GLU A 73 -7.66 8.86 9.62
CA GLU A 73 -6.86 9.49 10.62
C GLU A 73 -6.09 8.55 11.49
N HIS A 74 -6.59 7.37 11.76
CA HIS A 74 -5.93 6.43 12.63
C HIS A 74 -5.09 5.39 11.88
N LEU A 75 -4.98 5.52 10.57
CA LEU A 75 -4.19 4.60 9.79
C LEU A 75 -2.76 5.15 9.63
N ARG A 76 -1.78 4.35 10.01
CA ARG A 76 -0.39 4.72 9.81
C ARG A 76 0.20 3.81 8.78
N TYR A 77 0.68 4.39 7.70
CA TYR A 77 1.15 3.61 6.57
C TYR A 77 2.29 4.31 5.84
N GLU A 78 2.96 3.55 5.01
CA GLU A 78 4.05 4.03 4.20
C GLU A 78 4.05 3.28 2.90
N ILE A 79 4.27 3.95 1.78
CA ILE A 79 4.27 3.31 0.47
C ILE A 79 5.63 3.54 -0.15
N ALA A 80 6.23 2.48 -0.64
CA ALA A 80 7.48 2.58 -1.38
C ALA A 80 7.23 2.11 -2.80
N GLU A 81 7.84 2.76 -3.75
CA GLU A 81 7.78 2.35 -5.14
C GLU A 81 9.20 2.37 -5.68
N ASP A 82 9.64 1.28 -6.27
CA ASP A 82 10.99 1.20 -6.81
C ASP A 82 11.08 2.10 -8.03
N ALA A 83 12.26 2.62 -8.27
CA ALA A 83 12.51 3.36 -9.50
C ALA A 83 12.41 2.40 -10.65
N SER A 84 11.73 2.79 -11.69
CA SER A 84 11.62 1.90 -12.84
C SER A 84 12.68 2.19 -13.85
N PRO A 85 12.99 1.23 -14.71
CA PRO A 85 14.00 1.42 -15.75
C PRO A 85 13.60 2.61 -16.60
N GLY A 86 14.48 3.47 -16.84
CA GLY A 86 14.22 4.63 -17.63
C GLY A 86 13.63 5.80 -16.88
N SER A 87 13.20 5.62 -15.68
CA SER A 87 12.78 6.69 -14.91
C SER A 87 13.97 7.24 -14.25
N ASP A 88 14.42 7.98 -14.06
CA ASP A 88 15.44 8.56 -13.46
C ASP A 88 15.34 8.70 -12.06
N GLY A 89 14.47 7.93 -11.57
CA GLY A 89 14.10 8.01 -10.27
C GLY A 89 15.14 8.25 -9.32
N GLY A 90 16.17 7.95 -9.65
CA GLY A 90 17.21 8.11 -8.83
C GLY A 90 18.13 9.12 -9.26
N ARG A 91 17.87 9.71 -10.22
CA ARG A 91 18.87 10.58 -10.72
C ARG A 91 18.45 11.90 -11.00
#